data_504d080d72a1d18edcf69c0902f07859
#
_entry.id   504d080d72a1d18edcf69c0902f07859
#
_cell.length_a   1.000
_cell.length_b   1.000
_cell.length_c   1.000
_cell.angle_alpha   90.00
_cell.angle_beta   90.00
_cell.angle_gamma   90.00
#
_symmetry.space_group_name_H-M   'P 1'
#
loop_
_entity.id
_entity.type
_entity.pdbx_description
1 polymer ?
#
loop_
_entity_poly.entity_id
_entity_poly.type
_entity_poly.pdbx_seq_one_letter_code
_entity_poly.pdbx_strand_id
1 'polypeptide(L)'
;MTVKEGWRGRFFEDFEVGDVYPHPLGRTVTTTDNIWFTLLTQNTAPIHFDHHYARQTEFGKPLVDSTFILALATGQSVTDVSQNVMANLGWDEVKLPNPSSRATPSTLSPRSWTNASRSRGPTSASSR
;
A
#
# COMPACT_ATOMS: atom_id res chain seq x y z
N MET A 1 -22.13 -1.64 8.09
CA MET A 1 -20.75 -1.14 7.83
C MET A 1 -20.55 0.13 8.60
N THR A 2 -19.58 0.20 9.49
CA THR A 2 -19.29 1.36 10.34
C THR A 2 -17.97 1.99 9.90
N VAL A 3 -17.97 3.32 9.73
CA VAL A 3 -16.74 4.09 9.50
C VAL A 3 -16.12 4.39 10.86
N LYS A 4 -14.88 3.95 11.06
CA LYS A 4 -14.14 4.19 12.31
C LYS A 4 -13.27 5.43 12.17
N GLU A 5 -13.31 6.30 13.17
CA GLU A 5 -12.34 7.38 13.28
C GLU A 5 -10.96 6.80 13.60
N GLY A 6 -9.96 7.18 12.80
CA GLY A 6 -8.63 6.64 12.93
C GLY A 6 -7.62 7.71 13.29
N TRP A 7 -6.69 7.42 14.21
CA TRP A 7 -5.55 8.30 14.50
C TRP A 7 -4.54 7.79 15.53
N ARG A 8 -4.88 6.76 16.33
CA ARG A 8 -4.01 6.30 17.44
C ARG A 8 -3.56 4.86 17.32
N GLY A 9 -3.81 4.23 16.18
CA GLY A 9 -3.67 2.80 16.05
C GLY A 9 -4.80 2.06 16.78
N ARG A 10 -4.86 0.77 16.54
CA ARG A 10 -5.87 -0.12 17.09
C ARG A 10 -5.22 -1.38 17.59
N PHE A 11 -5.84 -2.01 18.57
CA PHE A 11 -5.54 -3.37 18.97
C PHE A 11 -6.47 -4.34 18.23
N PHE A 12 -6.18 -5.62 18.32
CA PHE A 12 -6.95 -6.65 17.61
C PHE A 12 -8.45 -6.60 17.94
N GLU A 13 -8.78 -6.29 19.18
CA GLU A 13 -10.15 -6.21 19.71
C GLU A 13 -10.96 -5.05 19.14
N ASP A 14 -10.28 -4.04 18.60
CA ASP A 14 -10.90 -2.84 18.02
C ASP A 14 -11.38 -3.06 16.57
N PHE A 15 -11.07 -4.23 15.98
CA PHE A 15 -11.42 -4.51 14.60
C PHE A 15 -12.70 -5.35 14.49
N GLU A 16 -13.64 -4.89 13.67
CA GLU A 16 -14.84 -5.63 13.31
C GLU A 16 -14.85 -5.96 11.82
N VAL A 17 -15.35 -7.15 11.46
CA VAL A 17 -15.46 -7.55 10.05
C VAL A 17 -16.45 -6.64 9.33
N GLY A 18 -16.01 -6.06 8.23
CA GLY A 18 -16.80 -5.14 7.41
C GLY A 18 -16.63 -3.66 7.76
N ASP A 19 -15.84 -3.32 8.75
CA ASP A 19 -15.48 -1.93 9.02
C ASP A 19 -14.59 -1.35 7.92
N VAL A 20 -14.72 -0.05 7.72
CA VAL A 20 -13.95 0.74 6.75
C VAL A 20 -13.11 1.76 7.49
N TYR A 21 -11.82 1.78 7.20
CA TYR A 21 -10.84 2.67 7.81
C TYR A 21 -10.33 3.66 6.75
N PRO A 22 -10.90 4.87 6.68
CA PRO A 22 -10.41 5.91 5.77
C PRO A 22 -9.07 6.44 6.27
N HIS A 23 -8.10 6.54 5.38
CA HIS A 23 -6.79 7.11 5.70
C HIS A 23 -6.77 8.58 5.31
N PRO A 24 -6.66 9.52 6.25
CA PRO A 24 -6.76 10.95 5.95
C PRO A 24 -5.53 11.51 5.26
N LEU A 25 -4.39 10.80 5.34
CA LEU A 25 -3.14 11.25 4.75
C LEU A 25 -3.03 10.80 3.30
N GLY A 26 -2.76 11.75 2.42
CA GLY A 26 -2.39 11.50 1.04
C GLY A 26 -1.08 12.20 0.71
N ARG A 27 -0.39 11.76 -0.33
CA ARG A 27 0.77 12.48 -0.85
C ARG A 27 0.87 12.37 -2.36
N THR A 28 1.45 13.38 -2.97
CA THR A 28 1.87 13.31 -4.36
C THR A 28 3.20 12.56 -4.46
N VAL A 29 3.26 11.57 -5.31
CA VAL A 29 4.52 10.91 -5.66
C VAL A 29 5.21 11.75 -6.73
N THR A 30 6.43 12.22 -6.42
CA THR A 30 7.26 12.97 -7.33
C THR A 30 8.19 12.05 -8.12
N THR A 31 8.78 12.57 -9.21
CA THR A 31 9.82 11.85 -9.96
C THR A 31 11.02 11.52 -9.06
N THR A 32 11.41 12.44 -8.18
CA THR A 32 12.50 12.24 -7.23
C THR A 32 12.22 11.09 -6.28
N ASP A 33 11.02 11.02 -5.70
CA ASP A 33 10.62 9.91 -4.82
C ASP A 33 10.78 8.56 -5.51
N ASN A 34 10.30 8.48 -6.76
CA ASN A 34 10.34 7.24 -7.52
C ASN A 34 11.78 6.81 -7.86
N ILE A 35 12.62 7.74 -8.32
CA ILE A 35 14.03 7.48 -8.61
C ILE A 35 14.76 7.01 -7.34
N TRP A 36 14.57 7.69 -6.23
CA TRP A 36 15.20 7.34 -4.97
C TRP A 36 14.78 5.97 -4.47
N PHE A 37 13.48 5.67 -4.52
CA PHE A 37 12.98 4.36 -4.12
C PHE A 37 13.56 3.25 -4.98
N THR A 38 13.57 3.45 -6.30
CA THR A 38 14.13 2.51 -7.27
C THR A 38 15.61 2.22 -6.98
N LEU A 39 16.40 3.27 -6.70
CA LEU A 39 17.82 3.13 -6.35
C LEU A 39 18.02 2.41 -5.01
N LEU A 40 17.23 2.75 -3.99
CA LEU A 40 17.30 2.12 -2.67
C LEU A 40 16.99 0.62 -2.72
N THR A 41 16.09 0.22 -3.60
CA THR A 41 15.71 -1.19 -3.77
C THR A 41 16.56 -1.94 -4.78
N GLN A 42 17.58 -1.29 -5.38
CA GLN A 42 18.42 -1.84 -6.44
C GLN A 42 17.63 -2.34 -7.67
N ASN A 43 16.47 -1.74 -7.92
CA ASN A 43 15.68 -2.04 -9.10
C ASN A 43 16.33 -1.39 -10.34
N THR A 44 16.77 -2.20 -11.27
CA THR A 44 17.50 -1.76 -12.49
C THR A 44 16.59 -1.55 -13.69
N ALA A 45 15.27 -1.69 -13.55
CA ALA A 45 14.34 -1.52 -14.66
C ALA A 45 14.25 -0.03 -15.09
N PRO A 46 14.73 0.32 -16.30
CA PRO A 46 14.86 1.71 -16.72
C PRO A 46 13.52 2.44 -16.85
N ILE A 47 12.42 1.71 -16.96
CA ILE A 47 11.08 2.29 -17.03
C ILE A 47 10.73 3.16 -15.82
N HIS A 48 11.39 2.97 -14.68
CA HIS A 48 11.09 3.71 -13.46
C HIS A 48 11.89 5.01 -13.30
N PHE A 49 13.03 5.15 -13.96
CA PHE A 49 13.94 6.27 -13.74
C PHE A 49 14.50 6.91 -15.02
N ASP A 50 14.56 6.17 -16.14
CA ASP A 50 15.10 6.69 -17.40
C ASP A 50 13.98 7.29 -18.25
N HIS A 51 13.94 8.62 -18.33
CA HIS A 51 12.97 9.35 -19.12
C HIS A 51 13.13 9.14 -20.63
N HIS A 52 14.36 8.93 -21.11
CA HIS A 52 14.60 8.67 -22.52
C HIS A 52 14.04 7.30 -22.92
N TYR A 53 14.35 6.28 -22.13
CA TYR A 53 13.79 4.95 -22.30
C TYR A 53 12.26 4.95 -22.22
N ALA A 54 11.72 5.56 -21.19
CA ALA A 54 10.28 5.55 -20.94
C ALA A 54 9.46 6.22 -22.06
N ARG A 55 10.00 7.25 -22.72
CA ARG A 55 9.37 7.90 -23.88
C ARG A 55 9.21 6.99 -25.08
N GLN A 56 10.00 5.94 -25.19
CA GLN A 56 9.95 4.96 -26.28
C GLN A 56 8.99 3.81 -26.00
N THR A 57 8.44 3.75 -24.80
CA THR A 57 7.45 2.74 -24.41
C THR A 57 6.03 3.22 -24.69
N GLU A 58 5.07 2.31 -24.67
CA GLU A 58 3.65 2.62 -24.78
C GLU A 58 3.15 3.64 -23.71
N PHE A 59 3.85 3.75 -22.59
CA PHE A 59 3.49 4.66 -21.49
C PHE A 59 3.97 6.11 -21.74
N GLY A 60 4.98 6.32 -22.55
CA GLY A 60 5.52 7.63 -22.91
C GLY A 60 6.19 8.42 -21.78
N LYS A 61 6.28 7.84 -20.58
CA LYS A 61 6.80 8.47 -19.36
C LYS A 61 7.16 7.40 -18.31
N PRO A 62 8.05 7.71 -17.34
CA PRO A 62 8.38 6.77 -16.29
C PRO A 62 7.16 6.34 -15.48
N LEU A 63 7.12 5.07 -15.17
CA LEU A 63 6.14 4.48 -14.26
C LEU A 63 6.66 4.54 -12.83
N VAL A 64 5.75 4.69 -11.88
CA VAL A 64 6.08 4.52 -10.46
C VAL A 64 6.37 3.05 -10.18
N ASP A 65 7.41 2.77 -9.41
CA ASP A 65 7.71 1.41 -8.96
C ASP A 65 6.51 0.84 -8.19
N SER A 66 6.12 -0.37 -8.55
CA SER A 66 4.95 -1.04 -7.96
C SER A 66 5.10 -1.29 -6.48
N THR A 67 6.30 -1.63 -6.05
CA THR A 67 6.60 -1.86 -4.62
C THR A 67 6.62 -0.56 -3.84
N PHE A 68 6.93 0.57 -4.48
CA PHE A 68 6.78 1.89 -3.87
C PHE A 68 5.30 2.20 -3.56
N ILE A 69 4.39 1.89 -4.47
CA ILE A 69 2.96 2.08 -4.24
C ILE A 69 2.48 1.22 -3.07
N LEU A 70 2.92 -0.04 -2.99
CA LEU A 70 2.60 -0.92 -1.87
C LEU A 70 3.16 -0.38 -0.55
N ALA A 71 4.42 0.04 -0.53
CA ALA A 71 5.06 0.62 0.65
C ALA A 71 4.34 1.89 1.12
N LEU A 72 3.95 2.75 0.17
CA LEU A 72 3.23 3.98 0.46
C LEU A 72 1.84 3.70 1.04
N ALA A 73 1.09 2.78 0.44
CA ALA A 73 -0.23 2.38 0.95
C ALA A 73 -0.13 1.78 2.36
N THR A 74 0.87 0.93 2.58
CA THR A 74 1.15 0.37 3.91
C THR A 74 1.48 1.48 4.91
N GLY A 75 2.37 2.42 4.55
CA GLY A 75 2.73 3.54 5.41
C GLY A 75 1.55 4.44 5.77
N GLN A 76 0.66 4.72 4.82
CA GLN A 76 -0.55 5.51 5.06
C GLN A 76 -1.54 4.82 5.99
N SER A 77 -1.57 3.50 6.02
CA SER A 77 -2.45 2.72 6.89
C SER A 77 -1.94 2.59 8.33
N VAL A 78 -0.68 2.90 8.59
CA VAL A 78 -0.04 2.66 9.90
C VAL A 78 -0.82 3.29 11.04
N THR A 79 -1.11 4.58 10.95
CA THR A 79 -1.77 5.32 12.05
C THR A 79 -3.11 4.71 12.43
N ASP A 80 -3.88 4.27 11.43
CA ASP A 80 -5.23 3.78 11.65
C ASP A 80 -5.30 2.29 11.96
N VAL A 81 -4.39 1.51 11.37
CA VAL A 81 -4.52 0.05 11.35
C VAL A 81 -3.39 -0.63 12.11
N SER A 82 -2.12 -0.25 11.86
CA SER A 82 -0.98 -1.07 12.28
C SER A 82 -0.03 -0.39 13.27
N GLN A 83 -0.39 0.75 13.83
CA GLN A 83 0.48 1.48 14.77
C GLN A 83 0.89 0.65 16.00
N ASN A 84 0.01 -0.23 16.46
CA ASN A 84 0.19 -1.03 17.67
C ASN A 84 0.55 -2.51 17.38
N VAL A 85 0.82 -2.87 16.12
CA VAL A 85 1.20 -4.25 15.79
C VAL A 85 2.67 -4.49 16.09
N MET A 86 3.01 -5.75 16.38
CA MET A 86 4.40 -6.15 16.61
C MET A 86 5.19 -6.33 15.31
N ALA A 87 4.55 -6.84 14.26
CA ALA A 87 5.19 -7.11 12.98
C ALA A 87 4.17 -7.23 11.85
N ASN A 88 4.60 -6.90 10.63
CA ASN A 88 3.88 -7.26 9.42
C ASN A 88 4.28 -8.68 9.01
N LEU A 89 3.30 -9.57 8.92
CA LEU A 89 3.52 -10.98 8.59
C LEU A 89 3.39 -11.29 7.09
N GLY A 90 2.82 -10.36 6.31
CA GLY A 90 2.66 -10.55 4.88
C GLY A 90 1.55 -9.70 4.27
N TRP A 91 1.42 -9.82 2.97
CA TRP A 91 0.33 -9.27 2.16
C TRP A 91 -0.24 -10.38 1.30
N ASP A 92 -1.56 -10.46 1.24
CA ASP A 92 -2.28 -11.37 0.34
C ASP A 92 -2.95 -10.58 -0.78
N GLU A 93 -3.02 -11.17 -1.96
CA GLU A 93 -3.75 -10.65 -3.13
C GLU A 93 -3.44 -9.20 -3.51
N VAL A 94 -2.18 -8.81 -3.51
CA VAL A 94 -1.79 -7.47 -3.98
C VAL A 94 -2.07 -7.36 -5.48
N LYS A 95 -2.98 -6.48 -5.87
CA LYS A 95 -3.35 -6.22 -7.27
C LYS A 95 -3.09 -4.76 -7.61
N LEU A 96 -2.42 -4.53 -8.73
CA LEU A 96 -2.11 -3.21 -9.26
C LEU A 96 -2.79 -3.05 -10.64
N PRO A 97 -4.09 -2.76 -10.67
CA PRO A 97 -4.90 -2.83 -11.89
C PRO A 97 -4.54 -1.78 -12.94
N ASN A 98 -3.88 -0.70 -12.53
CA ASN A 98 -3.52 0.39 -13.42
C ASN A 98 -2.05 0.80 -13.23
N PRO A 99 -1.30 1.04 -14.33
CA PRO A 99 0.03 1.61 -14.24
C PRO A 99 -0.04 3.05 -13.70
N SER A 100 0.75 3.36 -12.70
CA SER A 100 0.84 4.70 -12.12
C SER A 100 2.05 5.42 -12.67
N SER A 101 1.84 6.50 -13.43
CA SER A 101 2.93 7.31 -13.98
C SER A 101 3.13 8.64 -13.27
N ARG A 102 2.20 9.03 -12.46
CA ARG A 102 2.22 10.13 -11.48
C ARG A 102 1.05 9.88 -10.53
N ALA A 103 1.30 9.64 -9.30
CA ALA A 103 0.23 9.64 -8.33
C ALA A 103 -0.09 11.10 -7.98
N THR A 104 -1.10 11.66 -8.61
CA THR A 104 -1.75 12.86 -8.09
C THR A 104 -2.44 12.53 -6.77
N PRO A 105 -2.58 13.46 -5.82
CA PRO A 105 -3.26 13.24 -4.55
C PRO A 105 -4.66 12.63 -4.69
N SER A 106 -5.34 12.90 -5.81
CA SER A 106 -6.63 12.30 -6.15
C SER A 106 -6.57 10.84 -6.59
N THR A 107 -5.39 10.32 -6.96
CA THR A 107 -5.21 8.94 -7.44
C THR A 107 -4.81 7.99 -6.31
N LEU A 108 -4.21 8.51 -5.25
CA LEU A 108 -3.96 7.82 -3.99
C LEU A 108 -5.01 8.25 -2.93
N SER A 109 -6.23 8.49 -3.38
CA SER A 109 -7.36 8.60 -2.45
C SER A 109 -7.37 7.34 -1.59
N PRO A 110 -7.49 7.47 -0.26
CA PRO A 110 -7.51 6.33 0.64
C PRO A 110 -8.68 5.44 0.27
N ARG A 111 -8.39 4.40 -0.51
CA ARG A 111 -9.36 3.33 -0.68
C ARG A 111 -9.37 2.57 0.63
N SER A 112 -10.51 2.58 1.25
CA SER A 112 -10.81 1.86 2.46
C SER A 112 -10.30 0.43 2.40
N TRP A 113 -9.49 0.05 3.38
CA TRP A 113 -9.17 -1.33 3.63
C TRP A 113 -10.42 -2.00 4.21
N THR A 114 -10.94 -3.00 3.52
CA THR A 114 -11.94 -3.88 4.10
C THR A 114 -11.20 -5.07 4.73
N ASN A 115 -11.38 -5.27 6.01
CA ASN A 115 -10.83 -6.43 6.71
C ASN A 115 -11.67 -7.67 6.36
N ALA A 116 -11.37 -8.28 5.20
CA ALA A 116 -12.05 -9.48 4.72
C ALA A 116 -11.41 -10.80 5.24
N SER A 117 -10.31 -10.74 5.99
CA SER A 117 -9.48 -11.93 6.28
C SER A 117 -9.72 -12.61 7.62
N ARG A 118 -10.84 -12.35 8.28
CA ARG A 118 -11.13 -12.99 9.59
C ARG A 118 -11.70 -14.41 9.52
N SER A 119 -11.58 -15.13 8.40
CA SER A 119 -12.21 -16.43 8.23
C SER A 119 -11.32 -17.66 8.44
N ARG A 120 -10.14 -17.54 9.04
CA ARG A 120 -9.38 -18.71 9.47
C ARG A 120 -9.15 -18.67 10.97
N GLY A 121 -10.07 -19.30 11.68
CA GLY A 121 -9.87 -19.65 13.07
C GLY A 121 -8.61 -20.54 13.26
N PRO A 122 -8.06 -20.59 14.47
CA PRO A 122 -6.87 -21.39 14.74
C PRO A 122 -7.18 -22.86 14.45
N THR A 123 -6.45 -23.44 13.51
CA THR A 123 -6.37 -24.89 13.38
C THR A 123 -5.76 -25.39 14.68
N SER A 124 -6.56 -26.12 15.44
CA SER A 124 -6.14 -26.83 16.62
C SER A 124 -4.90 -27.67 16.30
N ALA A 125 -3.77 -27.31 16.90
CA ALA A 125 -2.61 -28.18 16.92
C ALA A 125 -3.00 -29.41 17.72
N SER A 126 -3.22 -30.51 17.00
CA SER A 126 -3.34 -31.85 17.61
C SER A 126 -2.00 -32.24 18.17
N SER A 127 -1.97 -32.43 19.47
CA SER A 127 -0.92 -33.10 20.21
C SER A 127 -0.66 -34.51 19.66
N ARG A 128 0.59 -34.81 19.33
CA ARG A 128 1.25 -36.09 19.61
C ARG A 128 2.75 -35.87 19.65
#